data_d2a12d1cd230dac2e95edbf8bf724de9
#
_entry.id   d2a12d1cd230dac2e95edbf8bf724de9
#
_cell.length_a   1.000
_cell.length_b   1.000
_cell.length_c   1.000
_cell.angle_alpha   90.00
_cell.angle_beta   90.00
_cell.angle_gamma   90.00
#
_symmetry.space_group_name_H-M   'P 1'
#
loop_
_entity.id
_entity.type
_entity.pdbx_description
1 polymer ?
#
loop_
_entity_poly.entity_id
_entity_poly.type
_entity_poly.pdbx_seq_one_letter_code
_entity_poly.pdbx_strand_id
1 'polypeptide(L)'
;MNSVLKSDIDKNFGKILRDFRIKNKLTQEQLSEELGISLKYISRIENGNNGIKTQTLIKYMNLLGITPNTIYKSFITNKEVIKNIDLTEKINSLSEDKKDFINSIIDLLQNMN
;
A
#
# COMPACT_ATOMS: atom_id res chain seq x y z
N MET A 1 -8.79 1.93 -24.83
CA MET A 1 -8.14 1.58 -23.55
C MET A 1 -7.34 2.76 -23.07
N ASN A 2 -7.61 3.19 -21.85
CA ASN A 2 -6.90 4.33 -21.29
C ASN A 2 -5.53 3.90 -20.79
N SER A 3 -4.51 4.59 -21.26
CA SER A 3 -3.16 4.39 -20.73
C SER A 3 -3.02 5.16 -19.42
N VAL A 4 -2.32 4.55 -18.45
CA VAL A 4 -2.01 5.19 -17.19
C VAL A 4 -0.72 5.97 -17.36
N LEU A 5 -0.78 7.29 -17.16
CA LEU A 5 0.40 8.13 -17.31
C LEU A 5 1.32 8.00 -16.10
N LYS A 6 2.62 7.97 -16.36
CA LYS A 6 3.64 7.89 -15.30
C LYS A 6 3.47 9.02 -14.27
N SER A 7 3.18 10.24 -14.73
CA SER A 7 2.98 11.38 -13.85
C SER A 7 1.80 11.19 -12.89
N ASP A 8 0.73 10.54 -13.34
CA ASP A 8 -0.43 10.26 -12.50
C ASP A 8 -0.12 9.21 -11.45
N ILE A 9 0.65 8.19 -11.82
CA ILE A 9 1.11 7.16 -10.90
C ILE A 9 1.99 7.79 -9.83
N ASP A 10 2.98 8.58 -10.22
CA ASP A 10 3.92 9.21 -9.30
C ASP A 10 3.20 10.13 -8.31
N LYS A 11 2.26 10.93 -8.76
CA LYS A 11 1.46 11.81 -7.90
C LYS A 11 0.60 11.04 -6.92
N ASN A 12 -0.05 9.97 -7.40
CA ASN A 12 -0.90 9.14 -6.56
C ASN A 12 -0.09 8.42 -5.49
N PHE A 13 1.04 7.82 -5.86
CA PHE A 13 1.94 7.17 -4.92
C PHE A 13 2.48 8.18 -3.90
N GLY A 14 2.92 9.33 -4.36
CA GLY A 14 3.45 10.38 -3.49
C GLY A 14 2.43 10.80 -2.44
N LYS A 15 1.18 10.98 -2.83
CA LYS A 15 0.09 11.35 -1.92
C LYS A 15 -0.17 10.24 -0.88
N ILE A 16 -0.25 9.00 -1.32
CA ILE A 16 -0.48 7.86 -0.42
C ILE A 16 0.64 7.77 0.62
N LEU A 17 1.88 7.83 0.17
CA LEU A 17 3.03 7.72 1.05
C LEU A 17 3.09 8.87 2.04
N ARG A 18 2.81 10.08 1.60
CA ARG A 18 2.75 11.26 2.47
C ARG A 18 1.64 11.11 3.52
N ASP A 19 0.45 10.70 3.11
CA ASP A 19 -0.69 10.53 4.02
C ASP A 19 -0.36 9.51 5.11
N PHE A 20 0.24 8.39 4.75
CA PHE A 20 0.66 7.37 5.73
C PHE A 20 1.78 7.86 6.64
N ARG A 21 2.73 8.65 6.11
CA ARG A 21 3.77 9.26 6.95
C ARG A 21 3.14 10.16 8.01
N ILE A 22 2.24 11.04 7.60
CA ILE A 22 1.56 11.99 8.50
C ILE A 22 0.71 11.22 9.52
N LYS A 23 0.00 10.20 9.09
CA LYS A 23 -0.80 9.35 9.98
C LYS A 23 0.06 8.68 11.06
N ASN A 24 1.29 8.32 10.71
CA ASN A 24 2.26 7.74 11.65
C ASN A 24 3.02 8.81 12.44
N LYS A 25 2.67 10.08 12.28
CA LYS A 25 3.25 11.21 13.03
C LYS A 25 4.76 11.38 12.81
N LEU A 26 5.22 11.09 11.59
CA LEU A 26 6.62 11.22 11.22
C LEU A 26 6.83 12.46 10.38
N THR A 27 7.93 13.18 10.64
CA THR A 27 8.41 14.23 9.74
C THR A 27 9.16 13.58 8.58
N GLN A 28 9.39 14.35 7.52
CA GLN A 28 10.23 13.88 6.40
C GLN A 28 11.65 13.54 6.88
N GLU A 29 12.20 14.34 7.80
CA GLU A 29 13.51 14.09 8.38
C GLU A 29 13.57 12.77 9.14
N GLN A 30 12.57 12.51 9.96
CA GLN A 30 12.47 11.24 10.70
C GLN A 30 12.37 10.06 9.75
N LEU A 31 11.54 10.20 8.70
CA LEU A 31 11.39 9.16 7.69
C LEU A 31 12.72 8.93 6.95
N SER A 32 13.44 9.99 6.62
CA SER A 32 14.76 9.92 5.99
C SER A 32 15.72 9.08 6.82
N GLU A 33 15.76 9.31 8.12
CA GLU A 33 16.61 8.56 9.04
C GLU A 33 16.20 7.09 9.11
N GLU A 34 14.91 6.83 9.26
CA GLU A 34 14.39 5.46 9.39
C GLU A 34 14.61 4.63 8.13
N LEU A 35 14.42 5.23 6.95
CA LEU A 35 14.55 4.52 5.69
C LEU A 35 15.98 4.52 5.13
N GLY A 36 16.85 5.37 5.65
CA GLY A 36 18.20 5.51 5.13
C GLY A 36 18.25 6.08 3.72
N ILE A 37 17.34 6.99 3.39
CA ILE A 37 17.29 7.68 2.09
C ILE A 37 17.33 9.19 2.31
N SER A 38 17.72 9.94 1.27
CA SER A 38 17.90 11.39 1.42
C SER A 38 16.55 12.10 1.60
N LEU A 39 16.57 13.16 2.39
CA LEU A 39 15.42 14.04 2.59
C LEU A 39 14.91 14.60 1.26
N LYS A 40 15.83 14.98 0.38
CA LYS A 40 15.50 15.51 -0.95
C LYS A 40 14.73 14.49 -1.79
N TYR A 41 15.12 13.22 -1.72
CA TYR A 41 14.43 12.16 -2.45
C TYR A 41 13.01 11.95 -1.90
N ILE A 42 12.86 11.92 -0.57
CA ILE A 42 11.53 11.83 0.07
C ILE A 42 10.63 12.97 -0.38
N SER A 43 11.14 14.20 -0.33
CA SER A 43 10.38 15.38 -0.76
C SER A 43 9.90 15.27 -2.20
N ARG A 44 10.76 14.81 -3.10
CA ARG A 44 10.42 14.62 -4.51
C ARG A 44 9.39 13.54 -4.71
N ILE A 45 9.50 12.43 -3.98
CA ILE A 45 8.53 11.34 -4.04
C ILE A 45 7.17 11.84 -3.59
N GLU A 46 7.09 12.52 -2.45
CA GLU A 46 5.81 12.98 -1.89
C GLU A 46 5.15 14.06 -2.74
N ASN A 47 5.94 14.83 -3.47
CA ASN A 47 5.41 15.82 -4.41
C ASN A 47 5.04 15.24 -5.77
N GLY A 48 5.33 13.96 -6.00
CA GLY A 48 5.05 13.31 -7.27
C GLY A 48 5.97 13.73 -8.41
N ASN A 49 7.13 14.32 -8.08
CA ASN A 49 8.09 14.80 -9.08
C ASN A 49 9.08 13.73 -9.53
N ASN A 50 9.24 12.69 -8.74
CA ASN A 50 10.10 11.54 -9.06
C ASN A 50 9.31 10.25 -8.93
N GLY A 51 9.60 9.29 -9.80
CA GLY A 51 9.19 7.92 -9.59
C GLY A 51 9.90 7.33 -8.37
N ILE A 52 9.29 6.35 -7.75
CA ILE A 52 9.86 5.66 -6.60
C ILE A 52 10.47 4.33 -7.06
N LYS A 53 11.68 4.04 -6.61
CA LYS A 53 12.31 2.75 -6.86
C LYS A 53 11.61 1.67 -6.05
N THR A 54 11.50 0.47 -6.63
CA THR A 54 10.85 -0.67 -5.97
C THR A 54 11.40 -0.92 -4.57
N GLN A 55 12.70 -0.89 -4.42
CA GLN A 55 13.34 -1.10 -3.11
C GLN A 55 12.90 -0.07 -2.09
N THR A 56 12.79 1.20 -2.49
CA THR A 56 12.35 2.27 -1.62
C THR A 56 10.87 2.10 -1.26
N LEU A 57 10.04 1.72 -2.22
CA LEU A 57 8.62 1.48 -1.98
C LEU A 57 8.43 0.35 -0.96
N ILE A 58 9.20 -0.72 -1.07
CA ILE A 58 9.16 -1.83 -0.10
C ILE A 58 9.53 -1.34 1.31
N LYS A 59 10.55 -0.49 1.42
CA LYS A 59 10.94 0.10 2.71
C LYS A 59 9.79 0.91 3.33
N TYR A 60 9.12 1.72 2.53
CA TYR A 60 7.95 2.49 2.96
C TYR A 60 6.84 1.57 3.46
N MET A 61 6.51 0.54 2.67
CA MET A 61 5.44 -0.39 3.03
C MET A 61 5.74 -1.10 4.35
N ASN A 62 6.97 -1.55 4.54
CA ASN A 62 7.36 -2.24 5.77
C ASN A 62 7.34 -1.32 6.99
N LEU A 63 7.83 -0.09 6.85
CA LEU A 63 7.88 0.85 7.97
C LEU A 63 6.49 1.38 8.34
N LEU A 64 5.70 1.75 7.35
CA LEU A 64 4.43 2.44 7.57
C LEU A 64 3.21 1.50 7.56
N GLY A 65 3.40 0.21 7.30
CA GLY A 65 2.31 -0.76 7.26
C GLY A 65 1.39 -0.58 6.07
N ILE A 66 1.91 -0.12 4.94
CA ILE A 66 1.11 0.10 3.73
C ILE A 66 1.05 -1.20 2.94
N THR A 67 -0.15 -1.64 2.58
CA THR A 67 -0.32 -2.86 1.78
C THR A 67 -0.14 -2.56 0.29
N PRO A 68 0.28 -3.56 -0.51
CA PRO A 68 0.30 -3.41 -1.96
C PRO A 68 -1.05 -3.02 -2.54
N ASN A 69 -2.15 -3.55 -1.99
CA ASN A 69 -3.49 -3.20 -2.43
C ASN A 69 -3.76 -1.70 -2.29
N THR A 70 -3.35 -1.09 -1.19
CA THR A 70 -3.51 0.35 -0.96
C THR A 70 -2.75 1.16 -2.01
N ILE A 71 -1.54 0.72 -2.36
CA ILE A 71 -0.70 1.41 -3.34
C ILE A 71 -1.29 1.33 -4.75
N TYR A 72 -1.75 0.15 -5.17
CA TYR A 72 -2.04 -0.12 -6.58
C TYR A 72 -3.52 -0.14 -6.95
N LYS A 73 -4.44 -0.25 -5.98
CA LYS A 73 -5.85 -0.53 -6.29
C LYS A 73 -6.51 0.47 -7.23
N SER A 74 -6.13 1.74 -7.14
CA SER A 74 -6.74 2.79 -7.97
C SER A 74 -6.39 2.66 -9.46
N PHE A 75 -5.35 1.88 -9.79
CA PHE A 75 -4.91 1.64 -11.16
C PHE A 75 -5.34 0.28 -11.70
N ILE A 76 -5.95 -0.55 -10.87
CA ILE A 76 -6.39 -1.89 -11.27
C ILE A 76 -7.76 -1.79 -11.92
N THR A 77 -7.90 -2.34 -13.11
CA THR A 77 -9.15 -2.35 -13.87
C THR A 77 -9.72 -3.75 -14.09
N ASN A 78 -8.92 -4.78 -13.78
CA ASN A 78 -9.36 -6.17 -13.91
C ASN A 78 -10.39 -6.49 -12.84
N LYS A 79 -11.60 -6.88 -13.26
CA LYS A 79 -12.74 -7.09 -12.34
C LYS A 79 -12.49 -8.21 -11.32
N GLU A 80 -11.82 -9.28 -11.74
CA GLU A 80 -11.50 -10.39 -10.83
C GLU A 80 -10.50 -9.97 -9.76
N VAL A 81 -9.50 -9.20 -10.15
CA VAL A 81 -8.51 -8.66 -9.21
C VAL A 81 -9.19 -7.70 -8.22
N ILE A 82 -10.09 -6.83 -8.71
CA ILE A 82 -10.83 -5.91 -7.87
C ILE A 82 -11.67 -6.67 -6.82
N LYS A 83 -12.35 -7.74 -7.23
CA LYS A 83 -13.10 -8.58 -6.30
C LYS A 83 -12.22 -9.14 -5.19
N ASN A 84 -11.04 -9.62 -5.55
CA ASN A 84 -10.08 -10.17 -4.58
C ASN A 84 -9.59 -9.12 -3.61
N ILE A 85 -9.30 -7.91 -4.11
CA ILE A 85 -8.90 -6.78 -3.27
C ILE A 85 -10.02 -6.42 -2.29
N ASP A 86 -11.25 -6.31 -2.77
CA ASP A 86 -12.41 -5.97 -1.94
C ASP A 86 -12.64 -7.02 -0.85
N LEU A 87 -12.53 -8.29 -1.18
CA LEU A 87 -12.66 -9.37 -0.20
C LEU A 87 -11.57 -9.28 0.88
N THR A 88 -10.33 -9.06 0.46
CA THR A 88 -9.21 -8.90 1.38
C THR A 88 -9.43 -7.72 2.32
N GLU A 89 -9.88 -6.58 1.81
CA GLU A 89 -10.18 -5.40 2.61
C GLU A 89 -11.29 -5.67 3.62
N LYS A 90 -12.34 -6.39 3.23
CA LYS A 90 -13.42 -6.78 4.14
C LYS A 90 -12.90 -7.64 5.29
N ILE A 91 -12.08 -8.64 4.98
CA ILE A 91 -11.48 -9.51 6.00
C ILE A 91 -10.59 -8.68 6.92
N ASN A 92 -9.76 -7.80 6.37
CA ASN A 92 -8.85 -6.97 7.16
C ASN A 92 -9.56 -5.97 8.08
N SER A 93 -10.80 -5.63 7.78
CA SER A 93 -11.61 -4.74 8.63
C SER A 93 -12.19 -5.44 9.87
N LEU A 94 -12.11 -6.75 9.95
CA LEU A 94 -12.64 -7.53 11.06
C LEU A 94 -11.69 -7.48 12.27
N SER A 95 -12.25 -7.71 13.47
CA SER A 95 -11.44 -7.90 14.68
C SER A 95 -10.59 -9.17 14.55
N GLU A 96 -9.53 -9.26 15.36
CA GLU A 96 -8.63 -10.44 15.33
C GLU A 96 -9.38 -11.74 15.59
N ASP A 97 -10.31 -11.75 16.55
CA ASP A 97 -11.12 -12.95 16.86
C ASP A 97 -11.92 -13.39 15.63
N LYS A 98 -12.51 -12.44 14.90
CA LYS A 98 -13.27 -12.74 13.69
C LYS A 98 -12.38 -13.21 12.55
N LYS A 99 -11.19 -12.64 12.44
CA LYS A 99 -10.20 -13.10 11.46
C LYS A 99 -9.77 -14.52 11.73
N ASP A 100 -9.54 -14.89 12.98
CA ASP A 100 -9.19 -16.25 13.39
C ASP A 100 -10.32 -17.23 13.05
N PHE A 101 -11.56 -16.82 13.28
CA PHE A 101 -12.73 -17.62 12.92
C PHE A 101 -12.81 -17.85 11.41
N ILE A 102 -12.66 -16.78 10.63
CA ILE A 102 -12.65 -16.86 9.16
C ILE A 102 -11.53 -17.77 8.67
N ASN A 103 -10.35 -17.66 9.25
CA ASN A 103 -9.20 -18.49 8.90
C ASN A 103 -9.48 -19.96 9.14
N SER A 104 -10.13 -20.29 10.27
CA SER A 104 -10.54 -21.66 10.57
C SER A 104 -11.55 -22.21 9.54
N ILE A 105 -12.49 -21.39 9.11
CA ILE A 105 -13.44 -21.77 8.05
C ILE A 105 -12.71 -22.02 6.73
N ILE A 106 -11.78 -21.16 6.38
CA ILE A 106 -10.98 -21.31 5.16
C ILE A 106 -10.23 -22.65 5.19
N ASP A 107 -9.61 -22.97 6.31
CA ASP A 107 -8.89 -24.25 6.47
C ASP A 107 -9.82 -25.44 6.27
N LEU A 108 -11.03 -25.39 6.83
CA LEU A 108 -12.03 -26.44 6.63
C LEU A 108 -12.42 -26.57 5.15
N LEU A 109 -12.65 -25.45 4.48
CA LEU A 109 -13.02 -25.44 3.06
C LEU A 109 -11.89 -25.99 2.18
N GLN A 110 -10.65 -25.66 2.48
CA GLN A 110 -9.49 -26.14 1.73
C GLN A 110 -9.29 -27.64 1.86
N ASN A 111 -9.74 -28.23 2.95
CA ASN A 111 -9.64 -29.67 3.22
C ASN A 111 -10.86 -30.45 2.71
N MET A 112 -11.83 -29.79 2.10
CA MET A 112 -12.99 -30.42 1.46
C MET A 112 -12.67 -30.83 0.03
N ASN A 113 -13.23 -31.93 -0.40
CA ASN A 113 -13.12 -32.40 -1.79
C ASN A 113 -14.24 -31.85 -2.66
#